data_9f652d87a118f7390efd5da4480e5767
#
_entry.id   9f652d87a118f7390efd5da4480e5767
#
_cell.length_a   1.000
_cell.length_b   1.000
_cell.length_c   1.000
_cell.angle_alpha   90.00
_cell.angle_beta   90.00
_cell.angle_gamma   90.00
#
_symmetry.space_group_name_H-M   'P 1'
#
loop_
_entity.id
_entity.type
_entity.pdbx_description
1 polymer ?
#
loop_
_entity_poly.entity_id
_entity_poly.type
_entity_poly.pdbx_seq_one_letter_code
_entity_poly.pdbx_strand_id
1 'polypeptide(L)'
;MPEGQVDLITVAQAFHWLDEEQFKAEACRILRPGGKVAIIWNTSVKDDFTRARDRVCQTFCPRFRAGHAGKRSVEEGDDFLLNRYFRKVEFASFPNPFVMDQEMFEGNMRSRSYALSPEHTGYENFMAELRLVFERYAVNGVVTENQKTQIYLGEF
;
A
#
# COMPACT_ATOMS: atom_id res chain seq x y z
N MET A 1 23.60 3.01 12.45
CA MET A 1 24.16 4.14 11.68
C MET A 1 24.68 5.19 12.65
N PRO A 2 25.73 5.98 12.30
CA PRO A 2 26.16 7.13 13.12
C PRO A 2 25.06 8.17 13.22
N GLU A 3 25.12 9.01 14.27
CA GLU A 3 24.17 10.10 14.51
C GLU A 3 24.37 11.24 13.52
N GLY A 4 23.29 11.89 13.09
CA GLY A 4 23.31 13.13 12.34
C GLY A 4 23.99 13.08 10.97
N GLN A 5 23.96 11.92 10.28
CA GLN A 5 24.67 11.75 9.00
C GLN A 5 23.75 11.49 7.79
N VAL A 6 22.45 11.33 8.01
CA VAL A 6 21.51 10.98 6.95
C VAL A 6 20.73 12.21 6.52
N ASP A 7 20.68 12.47 5.22
CA ASP A 7 19.90 13.57 4.63
C ASP A 7 18.43 13.25 4.50
N LEU A 8 18.14 12.01 4.08
CA LEU A 8 16.82 11.55 3.74
C LEU A 8 16.63 10.08 4.12
N ILE A 9 15.54 9.78 4.79
CA ILE A 9 15.05 8.42 5.03
C ILE A 9 13.84 8.20 4.13
N THR A 10 13.81 7.12 3.37
CA THR A 10 12.64 6.74 2.57
C THR A 10 12.00 5.48 3.13
N VAL A 11 10.67 5.50 3.27
CA VAL A 11 9.86 4.35 3.72
C VAL A 11 8.76 4.13 2.68
N ALA A 12 8.99 3.18 1.78
CA ALA A 12 8.05 2.87 0.71
C ALA A 12 7.25 1.61 1.06
N GLN A 13 5.92 1.70 1.08
CA GLN A 13 4.97 0.61 1.33
C GLN A 13 5.23 -0.19 2.63
N ALA A 14 5.93 0.39 3.60
CA ALA A 14 6.39 -0.34 4.78
C ALA A 14 6.06 0.34 6.12
N PHE A 15 5.69 1.62 6.14
CA PHE A 15 5.50 2.37 7.38
C PHE A 15 4.49 1.73 8.35
N HIS A 16 3.45 1.08 7.83
CA HIS A 16 2.43 0.40 8.64
C HIS A 16 2.92 -0.87 9.40
N TRP A 17 4.13 -1.33 9.10
CA TRP A 17 4.78 -2.43 9.83
C TRP A 17 5.69 -1.96 10.95
N LEU A 18 6.02 -0.66 10.97
CA LEU A 18 6.93 -0.08 11.93
C LEU A 18 6.21 0.29 13.24
N ASP A 19 6.96 0.27 14.34
CA ASP A 19 6.59 1.00 15.54
C ASP A 19 6.89 2.48 15.32
N GLU A 20 5.87 3.31 15.34
CA GLU A 20 5.94 4.71 14.93
C GLU A 20 6.83 5.55 15.83
N GLU A 21 6.79 5.30 17.14
CA GLU A 21 7.59 6.03 18.12
C GLU A 21 9.05 5.61 18.07
N GLN A 22 9.32 4.31 17.96
CA GLN A 22 10.68 3.79 17.82
C GLN A 22 11.31 4.25 16.50
N PHE A 23 10.54 4.22 15.40
CA PHE A 23 11.00 4.71 14.10
C PHE A 23 11.32 6.20 14.18
N LYS A 24 10.46 7.01 14.79
CA LYS A 24 10.67 8.45 14.98
C LYS A 24 11.94 8.74 15.79
N ALA A 25 12.11 8.03 16.92
CA ALA A 25 13.28 8.19 17.77
C ALA A 25 14.59 7.89 17.00
N GLU A 26 14.63 6.77 16.25
CA GLU A 26 15.80 6.39 15.46
C GLU A 26 16.01 7.34 14.27
N ALA A 27 14.95 7.75 13.59
CA ALA A 27 15.03 8.73 12.50
C ALA A 27 15.61 10.07 13.00
N CYS A 28 15.12 10.59 14.13
CA CYS A 28 15.66 11.81 14.74
C CYS A 28 17.14 11.66 15.11
N ARG A 29 17.56 10.46 15.55
CA ARG A 29 18.97 10.23 15.93
C ARG A 29 19.91 10.25 14.72
N ILE A 30 19.51 9.64 13.59
CA ILE A 30 20.41 9.47 12.41
C ILE A 30 20.30 10.59 11.39
N LEU A 31 19.18 11.32 11.35
CA LEU A 31 19.02 12.47 10.46
C LEU A 31 19.90 13.64 10.91
N ARG A 32 20.54 14.29 9.95
CA ARG A 32 21.21 15.57 10.22
C ARG A 32 20.18 16.69 10.47
N PRO A 33 20.60 17.82 11.06
CA PRO A 33 19.72 19.00 11.15
C PRO A 33 19.12 19.38 9.79
N GLY A 34 17.79 19.45 9.70
CA GLY A 34 17.07 19.70 8.45
C GLY A 34 16.91 18.47 7.53
N GLY A 35 17.36 17.30 7.95
CA GLY A 35 17.10 16.04 7.26
C GLY A 35 15.62 15.68 7.30
N LYS A 36 15.14 14.92 6.30
CA LYS A 36 13.72 14.64 6.10
C LYS A 36 13.42 13.15 6.04
N VAL A 37 12.16 12.81 6.28
CA VAL A 37 11.60 11.45 6.06
C VAL A 37 10.57 11.53 4.95
N ALA A 38 10.69 10.66 3.93
CA ALA A 38 9.69 10.47 2.90
C ALA A 38 8.95 9.15 3.12
N ILE A 39 7.66 9.23 3.48
CA ILE A 39 6.76 8.08 3.52
C ILE A 39 6.03 8.02 2.19
N ILE A 40 6.08 6.86 1.53
CA ILE A 40 5.61 6.68 0.15
C ILE A 40 4.60 5.54 0.11
N TRP A 41 3.44 5.80 -0.48
CA TRP A 41 2.36 4.84 -0.67
C TRP A 41 1.89 4.78 -2.12
N ASN A 42 1.53 3.58 -2.57
CA ASN A 42 0.65 3.41 -3.72
C ASN A 42 -0.74 3.06 -3.21
N THR A 43 -1.71 3.89 -3.50
CA THR A 43 -3.11 3.68 -3.08
C THR A 43 -3.98 3.46 -4.31
N SER A 44 -4.83 2.41 -4.26
CA SER A 44 -5.78 2.12 -5.34
C SER A 44 -6.92 3.13 -5.33
N VAL A 45 -7.27 3.63 -6.51
CA VAL A 45 -8.51 4.40 -6.70
C VAL A 45 -9.69 3.43 -6.72
N LYS A 46 -10.76 3.76 -6.01
CA LYS A 46 -11.97 2.92 -5.94
C LYS A 46 -12.79 3.07 -7.22
N ASP A 47 -12.71 2.07 -8.08
CA ASP A 47 -13.49 1.90 -9.30
C ASP A 47 -14.22 0.53 -9.30
N ASP A 48 -14.91 0.19 -10.38
CA ASP A 48 -15.68 -1.05 -10.45
C ASP A 48 -14.79 -2.29 -10.43
N PHE A 49 -13.62 -2.23 -11.07
CA PHE A 49 -12.63 -3.31 -11.05
C PHE A 49 -12.12 -3.55 -9.63
N THR A 50 -11.63 -2.52 -8.96
CA THR A 50 -11.10 -2.66 -7.59
C THR A 50 -12.17 -3.08 -6.60
N ARG A 51 -13.42 -2.59 -6.76
CA ARG A 51 -14.56 -3.05 -5.95
C ARG A 51 -14.90 -4.52 -6.18
N ALA A 52 -14.84 -5.02 -7.44
CA ALA A 52 -15.08 -6.42 -7.75
C ALA A 52 -14.01 -7.33 -7.14
N ARG A 53 -12.72 -6.97 -7.33
CA ARG A 53 -11.58 -7.65 -6.70
C ARG A 53 -11.70 -7.68 -5.17
N ASP A 54 -11.99 -6.54 -4.55
CA ASP A 54 -12.12 -6.43 -3.09
C ASP A 54 -13.25 -7.31 -2.53
N ARG A 55 -14.36 -7.47 -3.26
CA ARG A 55 -15.44 -8.42 -2.87
C ARG A 55 -14.94 -9.87 -2.84
N VAL A 56 -14.16 -10.29 -3.84
CA VAL A 56 -13.56 -11.63 -3.83
C VAL A 56 -12.64 -11.77 -2.60
N CYS A 57 -11.78 -10.78 -2.35
CA CYS A 57 -10.91 -10.81 -1.17
C CYS A 57 -11.70 -10.86 0.15
N GLN A 58 -12.80 -10.12 0.27
CA GLN A 58 -13.67 -10.15 1.46
C GLN A 58 -14.29 -11.53 1.69
N THR A 59 -14.68 -12.23 0.60
CA THR A 59 -15.30 -13.55 0.67
C THR A 59 -14.31 -14.64 1.09
N PHE A 60 -13.10 -14.60 0.58
CA PHE A 60 -12.14 -15.70 0.72
C PHE A 60 -11.02 -15.45 1.73
N CYS A 61 -10.63 -14.20 1.95
CA CYS A 61 -9.44 -13.85 2.74
C CYS A 61 -9.82 -13.28 4.11
N PRO A 62 -9.80 -14.07 5.20
CA PRO A 62 -10.26 -13.62 6.53
C PRO A 62 -9.49 -12.42 7.08
N ARG A 63 -8.24 -12.23 6.64
CA ARG A 63 -7.38 -11.11 7.05
C ARG A 63 -7.55 -9.85 6.21
N PHE A 64 -8.32 -9.92 5.12
CA PHE A 64 -8.53 -8.76 4.25
C PHE A 64 -9.36 -7.68 4.95
N ARG A 65 -8.93 -6.45 4.83
CA ARG A 65 -9.66 -5.25 5.28
C ARG A 65 -9.63 -4.23 4.16
N ALA A 66 -10.75 -4.02 3.52
CA ALA A 66 -10.87 -3.05 2.42
C ALA A 66 -10.49 -1.64 2.89
N GLY A 67 -9.63 -0.98 2.12
CA GLY A 67 -9.21 0.39 2.41
C GLY A 67 -8.28 0.55 3.63
N HIS A 68 -7.69 -0.55 4.14
CA HIS A 68 -6.70 -0.49 5.22
C HIS A 68 -5.28 -0.72 4.72
N ALA A 69 -4.35 0.02 5.33
CA ALA A 69 -2.92 -0.23 5.27
C ALA A 69 -2.44 -0.51 6.70
N GLY A 70 -2.34 -1.79 7.06
CA GLY A 70 -2.00 -2.20 8.43
C GLY A 70 -3.09 -1.86 9.45
N LYS A 71 -2.76 -1.07 10.45
CA LYS A 71 -3.64 -0.73 11.59
C LYS A 71 -4.70 0.32 11.27
N ARG A 72 -4.48 1.17 10.25
CA ARG A 72 -5.33 2.31 9.91
C ARG A 72 -5.99 2.13 8.55
N SER A 73 -7.14 2.76 8.37
CA SER A 73 -7.66 3.04 7.03
C SER A 73 -6.72 4.01 6.28
N VAL A 74 -6.89 4.13 4.97
CA VAL A 74 -6.08 5.07 4.17
C VAL A 74 -6.31 6.49 4.66
N GLU A 75 -7.56 6.88 4.89
CA GLU A 75 -7.94 8.22 5.35
C GLU A 75 -7.39 8.54 6.75
N GLU A 76 -7.45 7.58 7.68
CA GLU A 76 -6.85 7.74 9.03
C GLU A 76 -5.32 7.83 8.95
N GLY A 77 -4.69 7.10 8.03
CA GLY A 77 -3.25 7.17 7.78
C GLY A 77 -2.83 8.51 7.23
N ASP A 78 -3.59 9.04 6.27
CA ASP A 78 -3.36 10.36 5.68
C ASP A 78 -3.49 11.46 6.75
N ASP A 79 -4.57 11.46 7.54
CA ASP A 79 -4.76 12.43 8.64
C ASP A 79 -3.62 12.35 9.66
N PHE A 80 -3.20 11.14 10.02
CA PHE A 80 -2.11 10.94 10.96
C PHE A 80 -0.81 11.56 10.45
N LEU A 81 -0.42 11.27 9.20
CA LEU A 81 0.83 11.77 8.63
C LEU A 81 0.80 13.27 8.39
N LEU A 82 -0.32 13.81 7.92
CA LEU A 82 -0.44 15.24 7.60
C LEU A 82 -0.56 16.11 8.83
N ASN A 83 -1.22 15.66 9.89
CA ASN A 83 -1.63 16.53 10.98
C ASN A 83 -1.04 16.18 12.35
N ARG A 84 -0.42 14.99 12.52
CA ARG A 84 -0.05 14.50 13.85
C ARG A 84 1.38 13.98 13.97
N TYR A 85 1.90 13.36 12.92
CA TYR A 85 3.17 12.63 13.01
C TYR A 85 4.39 13.52 12.82
N PHE A 86 4.35 14.39 11.83
CA PHE A 86 5.42 15.33 11.52
C PHE A 86 5.13 16.72 12.10
N ARG A 87 6.20 17.44 12.46
CA ARG A 87 6.10 18.86 12.82
C ARG A 87 5.79 19.71 11.58
N LYS A 88 6.35 19.33 10.44
CA LYS A 88 6.14 19.95 9.14
C LYS A 88 6.10 18.87 8.09
N VAL A 89 5.17 18.93 7.15
CA VAL A 89 5.02 17.95 6.08
C VAL A 89 4.64 18.63 4.77
N GLU A 90 5.27 18.19 3.70
CA GLU A 90 4.91 18.49 2.33
C GLU A 90 4.25 17.23 1.74
N PHE A 91 3.12 17.39 1.05
CA PHE A 91 2.38 16.30 0.43
C PHE A 91 2.35 16.45 -1.08
N ALA A 92 2.61 15.35 -1.79
CA ALA A 92 2.45 15.27 -3.24
C ALA A 92 1.75 13.96 -3.61
N SER A 93 0.96 13.99 -4.69
CA SER A 93 0.27 12.81 -5.21
C SER A 93 0.35 12.78 -6.74
N PHE A 94 0.71 11.62 -7.28
CA PHE A 94 0.93 11.42 -8.71
C PHE A 94 0.09 10.24 -9.19
N PRO A 95 -0.56 10.32 -10.37
CA PRO A 95 -1.15 9.15 -11.01
C PRO A 95 -0.08 8.08 -11.26
N ASN A 96 -0.39 6.83 -10.93
CA ASN A 96 0.49 5.69 -11.13
C ASN A 96 -0.34 4.46 -11.53
N PRO A 97 -0.97 4.44 -12.71
CA PRO A 97 -1.77 3.31 -13.16
C PRO A 97 -0.90 2.08 -13.33
N PHE A 98 -1.37 0.96 -12.80
CA PHE A 98 -0.69 -0.33 -12.88
C PHE A 98 -1.42 -1.24 -13.87
N VAL A 99 -0.80 -1.48 -15.00
CA VAL A 99 -1.32 -2.33 -16.08
C VAL A 99 -0.81 -3.75 -15.89
N MET A 100 -1.71 -4.72 -15.88
CA MET A 100 -1.40 -6.13 -15.63
C MET A 100 -2.07 -7.02 -16.67
N ASP A 101 -1.32 -7.94 -17.25
CA ASP A 101 -1.90 -9.14 -17.87
C ASP A 101 -2.40 -10.11 -16.80
N GLN A 102 -2.96 -11.24 -17.21
CA GLN A 102 -3.53 -12.22 -16.28
C GLN A 102 -2.48 -12.79 -15.31
N GLU A 103 -1.31 -13.14 -15.83
CA GLU A 103 -0.24 -13.74 -15.00
C GLU A 103 0.24 -12.76 -13.94
N MET A 104 0.49 -11.52 -14.33
CA MET A 104 0.89 -10.45 -13.41
C MET A 104 -0.21 -10.13 -12.40
N PHE A 105 -1.48 -10.10 -12.82
CA PHE A 105 -2.61 -9.89 -11.90
C PHE A 105 -2.70 -11.01 -10.85
N GLU A 106 -2.67 -12.27 -11.30
CA GLU A 106 -2.68 -13.42 -10.37
C GLU A 106 -1.47 -13.41 -9.44
N GLY A 107 -0.28 -13.13 -9.97
CA GLY A 107 0.96 -12.98 -9.17
C GLY A 107 0.86 -11.88 -8.13
N ASN A 108 0.32 -10.72 -8.53
CA ASN A 108 0.07 -9.60 -7.61
C ASN A 108 -0.90 -10.00 -6.49
N MET A 109 -1.98 -10.71 -6.82
CA MET A 109 -2.96 -11.16 -5.83
C MET A 109 -2.37 -12.19 -4.87
N ARG A 110 -1.56 -13.13 -5.36
CA ARG A 110 -0.86 -14.13 -4.52
C ARG A 110 0.16 -13.51 -3.57
N SER A 111 0.79 -12.40 -3.95
CA SER A 111 1.82 -11.72 -3.14
C SER A 111 1.26 -10.92 -1.96
N ARG A 112 -0.06 -10.72 -1.90
CA ARG A 112 -0.68 -9.92 -0.83
C ARG A 112 -0.59 -10.64 0.52
N SER A 113 -0.29 -9.90 1.58
CA SER A 113 -0.14 -10.44 2.96
C SER A 113 -1.40 -11.11 3.51
N TYR A 114 -2.56 -10.81 2.94
CA TYR A 114 -3.84 -11.40 3.30
C TYR A 114 -4.28 -12.55 2.38
N ALA A 115 -3.56 -12.82 1.30
CA ALA A 115 -3.92 -13.88 0.34
C ALA A 115 -3.95 -15.25 1.02
N LEU A 116 -4.74 -16.16 0.45
CA LEU A 116 -4.71 -17.56 0.85
C LEU A 116 -3.42 -18.20 0.35
N SER A 117 -2.87 -19.12 1.15
CA SER A 117 -1.76 -19.96 0.67
C SER A 117 -2.27 -21.07 -0.25
N PRO A 118 -1.44 -21.59 -1.16
CA PRO A 118 -1.84 -22.68 -2.08
C PRO A 118 -2.37 -23.94 -1.38
N GLU A 119 -1.96 -24.18 -0.14
CA GLU A 119 -2.38 -25.34 0.66
C GLU A 119 -3.77 -25.14 1.30
N HIS A 120 -4.31 -23.93 1.26
CA HIS A 120 -5.63 -23.66 1.83
C HIS A 120 -6.74 -24.24 0.95
N THR A 121 -7.71 -24.93 1.54
CA THR A 121 -8.80 -25.60 0.82
C THR A 121 -9.65 -24.67 -0.08
N GLY A 122 -9.70 -23.38 0.24
CA GLY A 122 -10.40 -22.36 -0.55
C GLY A 122 -9.55 -21.69 -1.63
N TYR A 123 -8.27 -22.06 -1.79
CA TYR A 123 -7.34 -21.36 -2.68
C TYR A 123 -7.77 -21.42 -4.15
N GLU A 124 -8.14 -22.59 -4.64
CA GLU A 124 -8.54 -22.74 -6.05
C GLU A 124 -9.82 -21.94 -6.37
N ASN A 125 -10.79 -21.94 -5.47
CA ASN A 125 -12.01 -21.14 -5.63
C ASN A 125 -11.68 -19.62 -5.58
N PHE A 126 -10.81 -19.20 -4.68
CA PHE A 126 -10.34 -17.81 -4.63
C PHE A 126 -9.69 -17.38 -5.94
N MET A 127 -8.79 -18.20 -6.49
CA MET A 127 -8.11 -17.89 -7.76
C MET A 127 -9.08 -17.95 -8.95
N ALA A 128 -10.03 -18.86 -8.96
CA ALA A 128 -11.06 -18.93 -10.00
C ALA A 128 -11.92 -17.66 -10.03
N GLU A 129 -12.38 -17.19 -8.89
CA GLU A 129 -13.18 -15.94 -8.79
C GLU A 129 -12.35 -14.71 -9.21
N LEU A 130 -11.05 -14.67 -8.89
CA LEU A 130 -10.17 -13.60 -9.36
C LEU A 130 -10.01 -13.62 -10.90
N ARG A 131 -9.92 -14.79 -11.51
CA ARG A 131 -9.87 -14.92 -12.99
C ARG A 131 -11.15 -14.40 -13.63
N LEU A 132 -12.32 -14.69 -13.07
CA LEU A 132 -13.58 -14.13 -13.54
C LEU A 132 -13.62 -12.61 -13.42
N VAL A 133 -13.07 -12.04 -12.36
CA VAL A 133 -12.92 -10.58 -12.25
C VAL A 133 -11.96 -10.07 -13.34
N PHE A 134 -10.83 -10.71 -13.57
CA PHE A 134 -9.92 -10.32 -14.64
C PHE A 134 -10.61 -10.33 -16.01
N GLU A 135 -11.23 -11.46 -16.38
CA GLU A 135 -11.93 -11.62 -17.66
C GLU A 135 -13.02 -10.54 -17.88
N ARG A 136 -13.75 -10.21 -16.81
CA ARG A 136 -14.82 -9.21 -16.88
C ARG A 136 -14.32 -7.79 -17.15
N TYR A 137 -13.13 -7.44 -16.66
CA TYR A 137 -12.62 -6.05 -16.71
C TYR A 137 -11.42 -5.89 -17.65
N ALA A 138 -10.91 -6.99 -18.22
CA ALA A 138 -9.79 -6.93 -19.16
C ALA A 138 -10.21 -6.25 -20.48
N VAL A 139 -9.36 -5.33 -20.92
CA VAL A 139 -9.45 -4.71 -22.24
C VAL A 139 -8.16 -5.05 -22.98
N ASN A 140 -8.27 -5.66 -24.16
CA ASN A 140 -7.11 -6.13 -24.93
C ASN A 140 -6.16 -7.03 -24.13
N GLY A 141 -6.71 -7.91 -23.26
CA GLY A 141 -5.93 -8.86 -22.48
C GLY A 141 -5.24 -8.30 -21.23
N VAL A 142 -5.50 -7.07 -20.87
CA VAL A 142 -4.95 -6.45 -19.64
C VAL A 142 -6.03 -5.76 -18.81
N VAL A 143 -5.81 -5.71 -17.50
CA VAL A 143 -6.55 -4.84 -16.57
C VAL A 143 -5.67 -3.67 -16.15
N THR A 144 -6.29 -2.53 -15.89
CA THR A 144 -5.59 -1.36 -15.34
C THR A 144 -6.11 -1.09 -13.94
N GLU A 145 -5.26 -1.23 -12.93
CA GLU A 145 -5.55 -0.75 -11.59
C GLU A 145 -5.14 0.71 -11.50
N ASN A 146 -6.11 1.61 -11.40
CA ASN A 146 -5.84 3.02 -11.20
C ASN A 146 -5.28 3.22 -9.78
N GLN A 147 -4.05 3.69 -9.71
CA GLN A 147 -3.35 3.97 -8.45
C GLN A 147 -2.84 5.41 -8.43
N LYS A 148 -2.55 5.88 -7.23
CA LYS A 148 -1.81 7.11 -6.98
C LYS A 148 -0.61 6.79 -6.10
N THR A 149 0.56 7.30 -6.46
CA THR A 149 1.69 7.37 -5.54
C THR A 149 1.56 8.63 -4.72
N GLN A 150 1.44 8.49 -3.41
CA GLN A 150 1.38 9.56 -2.43
C GLN A 150 2.71 9.64 -1.69
N ILE A 151 3.24 10.85 -1.52
CA ILE A 151 4.51 11.10 -0.85
C ILE A 151 4.27 12.13 0.26
N TYR A 152 4.63 11.76 1.48
CA TYR A 152 4.62 12.61 2.66
C TYR A 152 6.08 12.88 3.04
N LEU A 153 6.58 14.07 2.74
CA LEU A 153 7.95 14.50 3.04
C LEU A 153 7.94 15.34 4.31
N GLY A 154 8.35 14.74 5.42
CA GLY A 154 8.19 15.32 6.74
C GLY A 154 9.48 15.64 7.48
N GLU A 155 9.39 16.61 8.39
CA GLU A 155 10.40 16.95 9.40
C GLU A 155 9.81 16.66 10.79
N PHE A 156 10.63 16.13 11.70
CA PHE A 156 10.25 15.93 13.11
C PHE A 156 10.54 17.16 13.99
#